data_f7ef7ad7b6f4e6b3845af8cb94b29fc8
#
_entry.id   f7ef7ad7b6f4e6b3845af8cb94b29fc8
#
_cell.length_a   1.000
_cell.length_b   1.000
_cell.length_c   1.000
_cell.angle_alpha   90.00
_cell.angle_beta   90.00
_cell.angle_gamma   90.00
#
_symmetry.space_group_name_H-M   'P 1'
#
loop_
_entity.id
_entity.type
_entity.pdbx_description
1 polymer ?
#
loop_
_entity_poly.entity_id
_entity_poly.type
_entity_poly.pdbx_seq_one_letter_code
_entity_poly.pdbx_strand_id
1 'polypeptide(L)'
;MQRITFAIKASLLSIVLFSFLTPRVYADDSPEDEYQQVTVAEAFVEFHTGPGRGFPVFHIVERDQPLMLIKKKTQWFKVRSQKGHEGWVHEDEMQKTLLTEDENFKAGTSTQEEFINKTWEYGVLGGDFGGATSLTLYGGWNFTQNLSTEFALSQALGNVSDIRYGNISLVHQAFPEWRVSPFVKLGAGIIQTKPFTTLIQTLDRTDEVVNVGLGIKTYVSRQYFVRLEYVNYTILTSRNDNDEVEEWKLGFSIFF
;
A
#
# COMPACT_ATOMS: atom_id res chain seq x y z
N MET A 1 15.94 -21.90 -36.83
CA MET A 1 16.31 -20.47 -36.79
C MET A 1 15.18 -19.51 -36.36
N GLN A 2 13.90 -19.79 -36.58
CA GLN A 2 12.78 -18.90 -36.22
C GLN A 2 12.47 -18.78 -34.71
N ARG A 3 12.79 -19.78 -33.87
CA ARG A 3 12.50 -19.77 -32.43
C ARG A 3 13.40 -18.84 -31.59
N ILE A 4 14.63 -18.62 -32.04
CA ILE A 4 15.59 -17.74 -31.33
C ILE A 4 15.25 -16.27 -31.54
N THR A 5 14.75 -15.90 -32.71
CA THR A 5 14.35 -14.52 -33.03
C THR A 5 13.10 -14.04 -32.25
N PHE A 6 12.19 -14.97 -31.89
CA PHE A 6 11.00 -14.63 -31.10
C PHE A 6 11.33 -14.41 -29.62
N ALA A 7 12.25 -15.19 -29.05
CA ALA A 7 12.71 -15.03 -27.68
C ALA A 7 13.45 -13.70 -27.46
N ILE A 8 14.26 -13.29 -28.44
CA ILE A 8 15.00 -12.01 -28.38
C ILE A 8 14.03 -10.81 -28.49
N LYS A 9 13.00 -10.90 -29.34
CA LYS A 9 11.99 -9.84 -29.45
C LYS A 9 11.11 -9.69 -28.19
N ALA A 10 10.78 -10.80 -27.53
CA ALA A 10 10.02 -10.79 -26.28
C ALA A 10 10.86 -10.23 -25.12
N SER A 11 12.15 -10.55 -25.07
CA SER A 11 13.08 -10.02 -24.06
C SER A 11 13.33 -8.53 -24.23
N LEU A 12 13.47 -8.04 -25.47
CA LEU A 12 13.62 -6.61 -25.78
C LEU A 12 12.34 -5.81 -25.46
N LEU A 13 11.17 -6.37 -25.69
CA LEU A 13 9.90 -5.73 -25.34
C LEU A 13 9.72 -5.60 -23.81
N SER A 14 10.16 -6.59 -23.04
CA SER A 14 10.15 -6.54 -21.58
C SER A 14 11.09 -5.48 -21.02
N ILE A 15 12.26 -5.28 -21.63
CA ILE A 15 13.23 -4.26 -21.21
C ILE A 15 12.72 -2.86 -21.54
N VAL A 16 12.04 -2.67 -22.67
CA VAL A 16 11.45 -1.37 -23.05
C VAL A 16 10.27 -1.02 -22.14
N LEU A 17 9.44 -1.99 -21.75
CA LEU A 17 8.32 -1.74 -20.82
C LEU A 17 8.82 -1.36 -19.41
N PHE A 18 9.94 -1.92 -18.96
CA PHE A 18 10.53 -1.62 -17.67
C PHE A 18 11.17 -0.21 -17.61
N SER A 19 11.66 0.29 -18.75
CA SER A 19 12.25 1.64 -18.81
C SER A 19 11.20 2.78 -18.74
N PHE A 20 9.92 2.50 -19.02
CA PHE A 20 8.84 3.49 -18.83
C PHE A 20 8.28 3.54 -17.41
N LEU A 21 8.63 2.56 -16.57
CA LEU A 21 8.17 2.46 -15.17
C LEU A 21 9.17 3.00 -14.14
N THR A 22 10.31 3.56 -14.58
CA THR A 22 11.14 4.32 -13.65
C THR A 22 10.38 5.60 -13.31
N PRO A 23 9.94 5.79 -12.05
CA PRO A 23 9.46 7.09 -11.65
C PRO A 23 10.60 8.08 -11.93
N ARG A 24 10.34 9.09 -12.74
CA ARG A 24 11.22 10.24 -12.77
C ARG A 24 11.17 10.79 -11.36
N VAL A 25 12.21 10.48 -10.59
CA VAL A 25 12.54 11.28 -9.42
C VAL A 25 12.90 12.66 -9.99
N TYR A 26 11.92 13.53 -10.06
CA TYR A 26 12.21 14.94 -10.07
C TYR A 26 12.90 15.17 -8.74
N ALA A 27 14.19 15.44 -8.78
CA ALA A 27 14.82 16.21 -7.71
C ALA A 27 14.04 17.53 -7.77
N ASP A 28 13.07 17.64 -6.86
CA ASP A 28 12.40 18.88 -6.58
C ASP A 28 13.48 19.74 -5.94
N ASP A 29 14.08 20.64 -6.75
CA ASP A 29 14.70 21.85 -6.24
C ASP A 29 13.54 22.66 -5.67
N SER A 30 13.08 22.24 -4.49
CA SER A 30 12.06 22.93 -3.74
C SER A 30 12.58 24.33 -3.45
N PRO A 31 11.87 25.36 -3.91
CA PRO A 31 12.15 26.71 -3.42
C PRO A 31 11.91 26.68 -1.92
N GLU A 32 12.91 27.16 -1.17
CA GLU A 32 12.89 27.52 0.25
C GLU A 32 11.72 26.89 1.03
N ASP A 33 12.04 25.86 1.84
CA ASP A 33 11.11 25.20 2.75
C ASP A 33 10.18 26.26 3.35
N GLU A 34 8.91 26.24 2.94
CA GLU A 34 7.86 26.99 3.60
C GLU A 34 7.69 26.33 4.97
N TYR A 35 8.51 26.76 5.92
CA TYR A 35 8.51 26.24 7.29
C TYR A 35 7.13 26.52 7.88
N GLN A 36 6.37 25.47 8.08
CA GLN A 36 5.07 25.57 8.69
C GLN A 36 5.23 26.16 10.10
N GLN A 37 4.61 27.30 10.33
CA GLN A 37 4.63 27.98 11.62
C GLN A 37 3.44 27.54 12.46
N VAL A 38 3.68 27.16 13.70
CA VAL A 38 2.67 26.83 14.70
C VAL A 38 2.86 27.68 15.93
N THR A 39 1.79 27.92 16.68
CA THR A 39 1.82 28.72 17.92
C THR A 39 1.54 27.82 19.12
N VAL A 40 2.29 27.99 20.20
CA VAL A 40 2.10 27.20 21.44
C VAL A 40 0.78 27.61 22.10
N ALA A 41 -0.19 26.69 22.19
CA ALA A 41 -1.52 26.96 22.81
C ALA A 41 -1.56 26.62 24.30
N GLU A 42 -0.75 25.67 24.77
CA GLU A 42 -0.66 25.31 26.18
C GLU A 42 0.36 26.18 26.94
N ALA A 43 0.52 25.95 28.26
CA ALA A 43 1.36 26.74 29.11
C ALA A 43 2.82 26.78 28.63
N PHE A 44 3.34 25.66 28.14
CA PHE A 44 4.69 25.52 27.56
C PHE A 44 4.83 24.24 26.73
N VAL A 45 5.87 24.21 25.93
CA VAL A 45 6.34 23.04 25.17
C VAL A 45 7.81 22.78 25.50
N GLU A 46 8.16 21.51 25.74
CA GLU A 46 9.50 21.09 26.12
C GLU A 46 10.35 20.72 24.91
N PHE A 47 11.56 21.29 24.84
CA PHE A 47 12.55 20.96 23.82
C PHE A 47 13.54 19.94 24.33
N HIS A 48 13.58 18.76 23.70
CA HIS A 48 14.55 17.71 23.96
C HIS A 48 15.76 17.84 23.04
N THR A 49 16.93 17.38 23.52
CA THR A 49 18.16 17.40 22.73
C THR A 49 18.17 16.39 21.56
N GLY A 50 17.25 15.41 21.57
CA GLY A 50 17.12 14.39 20.53
C GLY A 50 15.72 13.79 20.44
N PRO A 51 15.44 13.01 19.36
CA PRO A 51 14.13 12.45 19.09
C PRO A 51 13.87 11.17 19.88
N GLY A 52 13.61 11.30 21.19
CA GLY A 52 13.31 10.17 22.07
C GLY A 52 13.14 10.61 23.51
N ARG A 53 12.30 9.89 24.28
CA ARG A 53 12.00 10.20 25.69
C ARG A 53 13.21 10.12 26.64
N GLY A 54 14.28 9.46 26.23
CA GLY A 54 15.53 9.38 26.99
C GLY A 54 16.46 10.59 26.82
N PHE A 55 16.17 11.49 25.90
CA PHE A 55 16.94 12.72 25.72
C PHE A 55 16.47 13.80 26.70
N PRO A 56 17.42 14.50 27.37
CA PRO A 56 17.05 15.52 28.36
C PRO A 56 16.35 16.73 27.71
N VAL A 57 15.45 17.33 28.48
CA VAL A 57 14.88 18.65 28.18
C VAL A 57 15.93 19.71 28.47
N PHE A 58 16.17 20.61 27.53
CA PHE A 58 17.17 21.67 27.68
C PHE A 58 16.58 23.08 27.51
N HIS A 59 15.38 23.19 26.95
CA HIS A 59 14.72 24.49 26.73
C HIS A 59 13.20 24.31 26.80
N ILE A 60 12.51 25.38 27.19
CA ILE A 60 11.07 25.45 27.28
C ILE A 60 10.59 26.67 26.49
N VAL A 61 9.53 26.51 25.71
CA VAL A 61 8.88 27.59 24.96
C VAL A 61 7.51 27.83 25.57
N GLU A 62 7.24 29.06 25.98
CA GLU A 62 6.02 29.45 26.62
C GLU A 62 4.86 29.64 25.65
N ARG A 63 3.63 29.76 26.20
CA ARG A 63 2.42 30.01 25.43
C ARG A 63 2.55 31.23 24.51
N ASP A 64 1.80 31.18 23.39
CA ASP A 64 1.71 32.24 22.38
C ASP A 64 3.02 32.53 21.62
N GLN A 65 4.07 31.70 21.83
CA GLN A 65 5.29 31.82 21.06
C GLN A 65 5.23 30.98 19.78
N PRO A 66 5.66 31.54 18.64
CA PRO A 66 5.68 30.79 17.40
C PRO A 66 6.86 29.82 17.33
N LEU A 67 6.59 28.66 16.77
CA LEU A 67 7.56 27.61 16.46
C LEU A 67 7.59 27.36 14.95
N MET A 68 8.77 27.23 14.38
CA MET A 68 8.96 26.83 13.00
C MET A 68 9.24 25.33 12.93
N LEU A 69 8.43 24.61 12.17
CA LEU A 69 8.60 23.18 11.95
C LEU A 69 9.73 22.97 10.94
N ILE A 70 10.78 22.22 11.32
CA ILE A 70 11.93 21.95 10.44
C ILE A 70 11.79 20.57 9.79
N LYS A 71 11.53 19.53 10.60
CA LYS A 71 11.38 18.16 10.11
C LYS A 71 10.71 17.26 11.13
N LYS A 72 10.14 16.15 10.65
CA LYS A 72 9.58 15.07 11.47
C LYS A 72 10.49 13.84 11.45
N LYS A 73 10.62 13.18 12.58
CA LYS A 73 11.27 11.87 12.71
C LYS A 73 10.46 10.99 13.66
N THR A 74 9.71 10.03 13.10
CA THR A 74 8.79 9.17 13.86
C THR A 74 7.72 10.03 14.58
N GLN A 75 7.66 10.01 15.89
CA GLN A 75 6.73 10.78 16.75
C GLN A 75 7.38 12.07 17.29
N TRP A 76 8.49 12.52 16.72
CA TRP A 76 9.24 13.68 17.18
C TRP A 76 9.36 14.72 16.06
N PHE A 77 9.11 15.97 16.39
CA PHE A 77 9.25 17.11 15.49
C PHE A 77 10.47 17.92 15.87
N LYS A 78 11.36 18.17 14.91
CA LYS A 78 12.41 19.15 15.09
C LYS A 78 11.83 20.51 14.80
N VAL A 79 11.86 21.37 15.79
CA VAL A 79 11.29 22.72 15.71
C VAL A 79 12.35 23.76 16.08
N ARG A 80 12.14 24.98 15.62
CA ARG A 80 12.98 26.14 15.93
C ARG A 80 12.11 27.20 16.57
N SER A 81 12.52 27.72 17.74
CA SER A 81 11.89 28.86 18.38
C SER A 81 12.28 30.16 17.68
N GLN A 82 11.52 31.23 17.89
CA GLN A 82 11.82 32.57 17.38
C GLN A 82 13.19 33.10 17.85
N LYS A 83 13.68 32.64 18.98
CA LYS A 83 15.01 32.96 19.55
C LYS A 83 16.15 32.14 18.93
N GLY A 84 15.86 31.25 17.95
CA GLY A 84 16.85 30.44 17.25
C GLY A 84 17.22 29.11 17.93
N HIS A 85 16.59 28.76 19.06
CA HIS A 85 16.83 27.45 19.69
C HIS A 85 16.14 26.35 18.90
N GLU A 86 16.91 25.31 18.56
CA GLU A 86 16.37 24.12 17.88
C GLU A 86 16.28 22.96 18.86
N GLY A 87 15.14 22.30 18.91
CA GLY A 87 14.92 21.13 19.77
C GLY A 87 13.95 20.14 19.15
N TRP A 88 13.79 19.04 19.84
CA TRP A 88 12.83 18.01 19.48
C TRP A 88 11.64 18.04 20.42
N VAL A 89 10.43 18.05 19.86
CA VAL A 89 9.16 18.05 20.58
C VAL A 89 8.40 16.78 20.23
N HIS A 90 7.81 16.15 21.23
CA HIS A 90 6.99 14.97 21.02
C HIS A 90 5.66 15.33 20.34
N GLU A 91 5.13 14.40 19.57
CA GLU A 91 3.86 14.58 18.83
C GLU A 91 2.69 14.97 19.74
N ASP A 92 2.59 14.36 20.92
CA ASP A 92 1.53 14.67 21.88
C ASP A 92 1.56 16.15 22.33
N GLU A 93 2.75 16.76 22.41
CA GLU A 93 2.89 18.19 22.75
C GLU A 93 2.65 19.07 21.52
N MET A 94 3.01 18.60 20.33
CA MET A 94 2.73 19.31 19.09
C MET A 94 1.22 19.40 18.78
N GLN A 95 0.43 18.40 19.16
CA GLN A 95 -1.04 18.44 19.04
C GLN A 95 -1.70 19.53 19.88
N LYS A 96 -0.99 20.02 20.90
CA LYS A 96 -1.40 21.12 21.77
C LYS A 96 -0.98 22.49 21.24
N THR A 97 -0.42 22.56 20.04
CA THR A 97 -0.09 23.80 19.34
C THR A 97 -1.17 24.11 18.30
N LEU A 98 -1.36 25.38 17.98
CA LEU A 98 -2.30 25.83 16.95
C LEU A 98 -1.56 26.22 15.68
N LEU A 99 -2.08 25.80 14.55
CA LEU A 99 -1.82 26.44 13.25
C LEU A 99 -2.48 27.82 13.27
N THR A 100 -1.91 28.79 12.54
CA THR A 100 -2.42 30.14 12.42
C THR A 100 -3.95 30.17 12.32
N GLU A 101 -4.63 30.86 13.28
CA GLU A 101 -6.08 31.04 13.39
C GLU A 101 -6.93 29.74 13.55
N ASP A 102 -7.03 29.26 14.79
CA ASP A 102 -8.04 28.32 15.30
C ASP A 102 -8.06 26.86 14.79
N GLU A 103 -7.09 26.40 14.00
CA GLU A 103 -6.94 24.97 13.71
C GLU A 103 -5.86 24.31 14.56
N ASN A 104 -6.24 23.24 15.28
CA ASN A 104 -5.26 22.38 15.96
C ASN A 104 -4.26 21.82 14.97
N PHE A 105 -2.97 21.87 15.30
CA PHE A 105 -1.91 21.26 14.52
C PHE A 105 -2.20 19.76 14.36
N LYS A 106 -2.59 19.35 13.17
CA LYS A 106 -2.65 17.95 12.77
C LYS A 106 -1.23 17.55 12.38
N ALA A 107 -0.52 16.93 13.31
CA ALA A 107 0.76 16.33 12.97
C ALA A 107 0.51 15.40 11.77
N GLY A 108 1.16 15.67 10.62
CA GLY A 108 1.12 14.79 9.46
C GLY A 108 1.77 13.44 9.81
N THR A 109 1.11 12.69 10.67
CA THR A 109 1.33 11.26 10.85
C THR A 109 0.57 10.61 9.72
N SER A 110 1.22 9.73 8.97
CA SER A 110 0.51 8.71 8.21
C SER A 110 -0.27 7.88 9.21
N THR A 111 -1.42 8.40 9.57
CA THR A 111 -2.33 7.93 10.57
C THR A 111 -3.29 6.96 9.91
N GLN A 112 -4.06 6.29 10.74
CA GLN A 112 -5.22 5.54 10.29
C GLN A 112 -6.14 6.40 9.40
N GLU A 113 -6.19 7.73 9.56
CA GLU A 113 -6.94 8.65 8.70
C GLU A 113 -6.42 8.68 7.26
N GLU A 114 -5.10 8.67 7.03
CA GLU A 114 -4.54 8.56 5.67
C GLU A 114 -4.80 7.18 5.06
N PHE A 115 -4.80 6.11 5.89
CA PHE A 115 -5.19 4.79 5.42
C PHE A 115 -6.67 4.76 4.98
N ILE A 116 -7.56 5.46 5.67
CA ILE A 116 -8.98 5.58 5.32
C ILE A 116 -9.16 6.40 4.02
N ASN A 117 -8.38 7.47 3.85
CA ASN A 117 -8.49 8.41 2.73
C ASN A 117 -7.50 8.13 1.59
N LYS A 118 -6.83 6.97 1.61
CA LYS A 118 -5.87 6.59 0.56
C LYS A 118 -6.50 6.59 -0.83
N THR A 119 -5.73 7.02 -1.82
CA THR A 119 -6.15 6.98 -3.23
C THR A 119 -5.62 5.73 -3.93
N TRP A 120 -4.37 5.37 -3.64
CA TRP A 120 -3.69 4.24 -4.26
C TRP A 120 -3.21 3.24 -3.22
N GLU A 121 -3.28 1.97 -3.57
CA GLU A 121 -2.66 0.90 -2.79
C GLU A 121 -1.98 -0.11 -3.71
N TYR A 122 -0.84 -0.64 -3.27
CA TYR A 122 -0.09 -1.69 -3.95
C TYR A 122 0.32 -2.74 -2.93
N GLY A 123 0.37 -3.99 -3.36
CA GLY A 123 0.75 -5.05 -2.44
C GLY A 123 1.27 -6.30 -3.11
N VAL A 124 1.91 -7.10 -2.27
CA VAL A 124 2.42 -8.42 -2.59
C VAL A 124 1.80 -9.40 -1.62
N LEU A 125 1.13 -10.41 -2.15
CA LEU A 125 0.46 -11.45 -1.37
C LEU A 125 1.03 -12.81 -1.76
N GLY A 126 1.34 -13.63 -0.77
CA GLY A 126 1.65 -15.05 -0.96
C GLY A 126 0.49 -15.89 -0.47
N GLY A 127 0.27 -17.05 -1.10
CA GLY A 127 -0.87 -17.87 -0.76
C GLY A 127 -0.85 -19.30 -1.28
N ASP A 128 -2.00 -19.92 -1.21
CA ASP A 128 -2.27 -21.26 -1.72
C ASP A 128 -3.48 -21.22 -2.66
N PHE A 129 -3.28 -21.58 -3.90
CA PHE A 129 -4.29 -21.66 -4.95
C PHE A 129 -4.58 -23.15 -5.26
N GLY A 130 -5.60 -23.70 -4.64
CA GLY A 130 -5.98 -25.09 -4.85
C GLY A 130 -4.86 -26.10 -4.59
N GLY A 131 -3.99 -25.87 -3.58
CA GLY A 131 -2.83 -26.70 -3.27
C GLY A 131 -1.53 -26.31 -4.00
N ALA A 132 -1.55 -25.26 -4.82
CA ALA A 132 -0.37 -24.72 -5.46
C ALA A 132 0.06 -23.40 -4.78
N THR A 133 1.36 -23.25 -4.48
CA THR A 133 1.87 -22.00 -3.89
C THR A 133 1.69 -20.85 -4.87
N SER A 134 1.03 -19.79 -4.45
CA SER A 134 0.75 -18.61 -5.27
C SER A 134 1.48 -17.37 -4.79
N LEU A 135 1.81 -16.50 -5.76
CA LEU A 135 2.31 -15.16 -5.56
C LEU A 135 1.45 -14.19 -6.37
N THR A 136 0.94 -13.15 -5.72
CA THR A 136 0.09 -12.13 -6.31
C THR A 136 0.70 -10.76 -6.13
N LEU A 137 0.77 -9.99 -7.20
CA LEU A 137 1.03 -8.55 -7.19
C LEU A 137 -0.28 -7.85 -7.50
N TYR A 138 -0.64 -6.82 -6.76
CA TYR A 138 -1.84 -6.06 -7.06
C TYR A 138 -1.64 -4.56 -6.90
N GLY A 139 -2.45 -3.80 -7.61
CA GLY A 139 -2.62 -2.36 -7.49
C GLY A 139 -4.09 -2.02 -7.37
N GLY A 140 -4.44 -1.15 -6.44
CA GLY A 140 -5.79 -0.70 -6.17
C GLY A 140 -5.94 0.81 -6.30
N TRP A 141 -7.07 1.24 -6.82
CA TRP A 141 -7.49 2.63 -6.88
C TRP A 141 -8.79 2.82 -6.11
N ASN A 142 -8.76 3.66 -5.08
CA ASN A 142 -9.90 3.92 -4.21
C ASN A 142 -10.67 5.13 -4.75
N PHE A 143 -11.95 4.92 -5.07
CA PHE A 143 -12.88 5.99 -5.51
C PHE A 143 -13.49 6.71 -4.33
N THR A 144 -13.74 5.95 -3.26
CA THR A 144 -14.27 6.41 -1.98
C THR A 144 -13.58 5.65 -0.86
N GLN A 145 -13.83 6.02 0.37
CA GLN A 145 -13.33 5.31 1.55
C GLN A 145 -13.76 3.82 1.59
N ASN A 146 -14.91 3.50 0.95
CA ASN A 146 -15.51 2.17 1.00
C ASN A 146 -15.40 1.39 -0.30
N LEU A 147 -15.09 2.05 -1.43
CA LEU A 147 -15.14 1.42 -2.76
C LEU A 147 -13.85 1.63 -3.53
N SER A 148 -13.27 0.54 -4.00
CA SER A 148 -12.06 0.54 -4.82
C SER A 148 -12.12 -0.47 -5.96
N THR A 149 -11.29 -0.24 -6.96
CA THR A 149 -11.01 -1.23 -8.02
C THR A 149 -9.58 -1.73 -7.85
N GLU A 150 -9.41 -3.03 -7.99
CA GLU A 150 -8.10 -3.69 -7.93
C GLU A 150 -7.79 -4.39 -9.25
N PHE A 151 -6.55 -4.26 -9.69
CA PHE A 151 -5.95 -5.06 -10.73
C PHE A 151 -4.89 -5.98 -10.11
N ALA A 152 -4.99 -7.29 -10.32
CA ALA A 152 -4.07 -8.26 -9.76
C ALA A 152 -3.49 -9.18 -10.84
N LEU A 153 -2.20 -9.48 -10.69
CA LEU A 153 -1.47 -10.47 -11.48
C LEU A 153 -0.91 -11.52 -10.55
N SER A 154 -1.22 -12.77 -10.83
CA SER A 154 -0.88 -13.88 -9.97
C SER A 154 -0.21 -15.01 -10.76
N GLN A 155 0.71 -15.69 -10.09
CA GLN A 155 1.29 -16.94 -10.56
C GLN A 155 1.20 -17.99 -9.47
N ALA A 156 0.67 -19.18 -9.79
CA ALA A 156 0.64 -20.32 -8.90
C ALA A 156 1.48 -21.45 -9.49
N LEU A 157 2.42 -21.95 -8.69
CA LEU A 157 3.37 -23.00 -9.05
C LEU A 157 2.94 -24.29 -8.34
N GLY A 158 2.28 -25.16 -9.09
CA GLY A 158 1.93 -26.50 -8.64
C GLY A 158 2.91 -27.58 -9.11
N ASN A 159 2.81 -28.76 -8.53
CA ASN A 159 3.66 -29.89 -8.93
C ASN A 159 3.35 -30.41 -10.34
N VAL A 160 2.16 -30.13 -10.85
CA VAL A 160 1.65 -30.68 -12.12
C VAL A 160 1.35 -29.61 -13.17
N SER A 161 1.32 -28.33 -12.79
CA SER A 161 1.03 -27.22 -13.70
C SER A 161 1.58 -25.89 -13.21
N ASP A 162 1.91 -24.99 -14.15
CA ASP A 162 2.15 -23.57 -13.94
C ASP A 162 0.87 -22.81 -14.33
N ILE A 163 0.32 -22.04 -13.41
CA ILE A 163 -0.92 -21.29 -13.59
C ILE A 163 -0.62 -19.81 -13.46
N ARG A 164 -1.05 -19.02 -14.44
CA ARG A 164 -0.95 -17.57 -14.42
C ARG A 164 -2.34 -16.98 -14.63
N TYR A 165 -2.69 -16.03 -13.81
CA TYR A 165 -3.99 -15.37 -13.94
C TYR A 165 -3.90 -13.89 -13.62
N GLY A 166 -4.75 -13.15 -14.30
CA GLY A 166 -4.93 -11.73 -14.10
C GLY A 166 -6.40 -11.41 -13.94
N ASN A 167 -6.73 -10.58 -12.98
CA ASN A 167 -8.12 -10.21 -12.71
C ASN A 167 -8.27 -8.73 -12.35
N ILE A 168 -9.46 -8.21 -12.63
CA ILE A 168 -9.93 -6.91 -12.18
C ILE A 168 -11.09 -7.17 -11.23
N SER A 169 -11.05 -6.53 -10.06
CA SER A 169 -12.05 -6.73 -9.03
C SER A 169 -12.55 -5.40 -8.48
N LEU A 170 -13.83 -5.33 -8.19
CA LEU A 170 -14.43 -4.29 -7.38
C LEU A 170 -14.37 -4.74 -5.92
N VAL A 171 -13.88 -3.87 -5.04
CA VAL A 171 -13.70 -4.16 -3.62
C VAL A 171 -14.54 -3.19 -2.81
N HIS A 172 -15.35 -3.72 -1.91
CA HIS A 172 -16.12 -2.95 -0.95
C HIS A 172 -15.59 -3.21 0.47
N GLN A 173 -15.06 -2.16 1.09
CA GLN A 173 -14.57 -2.16 2.48
C GLN A 173 -15.68 -1.59 3.37
N ALA A 174 -16.33 -2.45 4.16
CA ALA A 174 -17.54 -2.07 4.89
C ALA A 174 -17.27 -1.06 6.03
N PHE A 175 -16.16 -1.24 6.75
CA PHE A 175 -15.82 -0.42 7.93
C PHE A 175 -14.36 0.03 7.86
N PRO A 176 -14.02 1.03 7.03
CA PRO A 176 -12.63 1.49 6.84
C PRO A 176 -12.02 2.08 8.11
N GLU A 177 -12.84 2.59 9.04
CA GLU A 177 -12.42 3.18 10.31
C GLU A 177 -11.95 2.14 11.35
N TRP A 178 -12.31 0.87 11.15
CA TRP A 178 -11.93 -0.18 12.10
C TRP A 178 -10.45 -0.52 11.95
N ARG A 179 -9.80 -0.81 13.08
CA ARG A 179 -8.40 -1.27 13.07
C ARG A 179 -8.21 -2.55 12.25
N VAL A 180 -9.20 -3.44 12.29
CA VAL A 180 -9.31 -4.62 11.44
C VAL A 180 -10.55 -4.42 10.58
N SER A 181 -10.35 -4.06 9.34
CA SER A 181 -11.40 -3.66 8.42
C SER A 181 -11.75 -4.80 7.46
N PRO A 182 -12.96 -5.35 7.53
CA PRO A 182 -13.41 -6.38 6.60
C PRO A 182 -13.73 -5.80 5.24
N PHE A 183 -13.50 -6.60 4.19
CA PHE A 183 -13.88 -6.26 2.83
C PHE A 183 -14.43 -7.47 2.09
N VAL A 184 -15.21 -7.20 1.07
CA VAL A 184 -15.65 -8.18 0.07
C VAL A 184 -15.19 -7.75 -1.30
N LYS A 185 -14.95 -8.70 -2.20
CA LYS A 185 -14.56 -8.41 -3.57
C LYS A 185 -15.30 -9.28 -4.56
N LEU A 186 -15.56 -8.71 -5.73
CA LEU A 186 -16.13 -9.38 -6.89
C LEU A 186 -15.32 -8.99 -8.11
N GLY A 187 -14.91 -9.96 -8.90
CA GLY A 187 -14.07 -9.68 -10.06
C GLY A 187 -14.22 -10.68 -11.19
N ALA A 188 -13.57 -10.34 -12.28
CA ALA A 188 -13.44 -11.18 -13.45
C ALA A 188 -12.02 -11.06 -14.03
N GLY A 189 -11.61 -12.07 -14.78
CA GLY A 189 -10.27 -12.09 -15.35
C GLY A 189 -10.05 -13.23 -16.32
N ILE A 190 -8.79 -13.51 -16.55
CA ILE A 190 -8.32 -14.59 -17.40
C ILE A 190 -7.31 -15.46 -16.66
N ILE A 191 -7.36 -16.76 -16.90
CA ILE A 191 -6.46 -17.74 -16.31
C ILE A 191 -5.81 -18.56 -17.43
N GLN A 192 -4.50 -18.70 -17.39
CA GLN A 192 -3.73 -19.55 -18.28
C GLN A 192 -3.13 -20.70 -17.49
N THR A 193 -3.45 -21.93 -17.91
CA THR A 193 -2.93 -23.15 -17.29
C THR A 193 -1.99 -23.86 -18.25
N LYS A 194 -0.78 -24.15 -17.79
CA LYS A 194 0.25 -24.91 -18.52
C LYS A 194 0.55 -26.21 -17.78
N PRO A 195 -0.05 -27.33 -18.19
CA PRO A 195 0.22 -28.63 -17.58
C PRO A 195 1.64 -29.13 -17.88
N PHE A 196 2.29 -29.74 -16.90
CA PHE A 196 3.57 -30.44 -17.07
C PHE A 196 3.30 -31.92 -17.44
N THR A 197 2.97 -32.21 -18.68
CA THR A 197 2.77 -33.61 -19.13
C THR A 197 3.88 -34.03 -20.09
N THR A 198 4.44 -35.21 -19.83
CA THR A 198 5.53 -35.81 -20.63
C THR A 198 5.05 -36.75 -21.74
N LEU A 199 3.78 -37.16 -21.73
CA LEU A 199 3.28 -38.25 -22.58
C LEU A 199 2.29 -37.82 -23.66
N ILE A 200 1.66 -36.64 -23.58
CA ILE A 200 0.74 -36.15 -24.62
C ILE A 200 0.97 -34.62 -24.74
N GLN A 201 0.99 -34.14 -26.00
CA GLN A 201 1.00 -32.67 -26.21
C GLN A 201 -0.28 -32.05 -25.66
N THR A 202 -0.25 -31.56 -24.44
CA THR A 202 -1.33 -30.80 -23.88
C THR A 202 -1.18 -29.33 -24.30
N LEU A 203 -2.19 -28.80 -24.97
CA LEU A 203 -2.20 -27.39 -25.38
C LEU A 203 -2.35 -26.48 -24.15
N ASP A 204 -1.62 -25.39 -24.15
CA ASP A 204 -1.83 -24.29 -23.22
C ASP A 204 -3.31 -23.87 -23.30
N ARG A 205 -3.95 -23.79 -22.13
CA ARG A 205 -5.37 -23.44 -22.03
C ARG A 205 -5.51 -22.07 -21.42
N THR A 206 -6.35 -21.24 -22.04
CA THR A 206 -6.73 -19.93 -21.49
C THR A 206 -8.24 -19.88 -21.37
N ASP A 207 -8.73 -19.63 -20.18
CA ASP A 207 -10.14 -19.57 -19.87
C ASP A 207 -10.48 -18.23 -19.17
N GLU A 208 -11.74 -17.86 -19.22
CA GLU A 208 -12.28 -16.75 -18.44
C GLU A 208 -12.54 -17.20 -17.01
N VAL A 209 -12.39 -16.29 -16.06
CA VAL A 209 -12.61 -16.57 -14.64
C VAL A 209 -13.40 -15.45 -13.99
N VAL A 210 -14.34 -15.82 -13.15
CA VAL A 210 -15.00 -14.91 -12.21
C VAL A 210 -14.59 -15.25 -10.80
N ASN A 211 -14.52 -14.25 -9.92
CA ASN A 211 -14.11 -14.48 -8.55
C ASN A 211 -14.97 -13.70 -7.56
N VAL A 212 -15.18 -14.33 -6.42
CA VAL A 212 -15.79 -13.71 -5.25
C VAL A 212 -14.86 -13.94 -4.07
N GLY A 213 -14.60 -12.91 -3.31
CA GLY A 213 -13.70 -13.00 -2.17
C GLY A 213 -14.14 -12.18 -0.98
N LEU A 214 -13.58 -12.53 0.16
CA LEU A 214 -13.71 -11.79 1.40
C LEU A 214 -12.34 -11.72 2.07
N GLY A 215 -12.13 -10.69 2.89
CA GLY A 215 -10.86 -10.57 3.58
C GLY A 215 -10.89 -9.46 4.63
N ILE A 216 -9.74 -9.26 5.23
CA ILE A 216 -9.49 -8.21 6.21
C ILE A 216 -8.23 -7.44 5.86
N LYS A 217 -8.28 -6.13 6.10
CA LYS A 217 -7.13 -5.22 6.04
C LYS A 217 -6.86 -4.68 7.43
N THR A 218 -5.60 -4.69 7.86
CA THR A 218 -5.19 -4.18 9.17
C THR A 218 -4.05 -3.18 8.99
N TYR A 219 -4.30 -1.93 9.38
CA TYR A 219 -3.27 -0.90 9.41
C TYR A 219 -2.20 -1.25 10.46
N VAL A 220 -0.94 -1.19 10.06
CA VAL A 220 0.20 -1.54 10.94
C VAL A 220 0.97 -0.31 11.35
N SER A 221 1.52 0.43 10.39
CA SER A 221 2.33 1.61 10.67
C SER A 221 2.61 2.41 9.40
N ARG A 222 2.70 3.73 9.52
CA ARG A 222 3.05 4.65 8.42
C ARG A 222 2.16 4.40 7.18
N GLN A 223 2.76 3.88 6.12
CA GLN A 223 2.10 3.59 4.83
C GLN A 223 1.87 2.09 4.60
N TYR A 224 1.97 1.26 5.67
CA TYR A 224 1.91 -0.19 5.55
C TYR A 224 0.65 -0.76 6.21
N PHE A 225 0.03 -1.71 5.53
CA PHE A 225 -1.03 -2.54 6.10
C PHE A 225 -0.83 -4.03 5.73
N VAL A 226 -1.38 -4.90 6.54
CA VAL A 226 -1.44 -6.34 6.29
C VAL A 226 -2.81 -6.69 5.73
N ARG A 227 -2.84 -7.60 4.78
CA ARG A 227 -4.05 -8.09 4.14
C ARG A 227 -4.10 -9.61 4.17
N LEU A 228 -5.22 -10.15 4.64
CA LEU A 228 -5.58 -11.56 4.54
C LEU A 228 -6.86 -11.65 3.73
N GLU A 229 -6.87 -12.54 2.72
CA GLU A 229 -8.06 -12.76 1.90
C GLU A 229 -8.27 -14.22 1.53
N TYR A 230 -9.54 -14.57 1.39
CA TYR A 230 -10.00 -15.81 0.81
C TYR A 230 -10.80 -15.50 -0.44
N VAL A 231 -10.50 -16.19 -1.53
CA VAL A 231 -11.12 -15.96 -2.83
C VAL A 231 -11.54 -17.30 -3.43
N ASN A 232 -12.77 -17.38 -3.87
CA ASN A 232 -13.27 -18.48 -4.68
C ASN A 232 -13.28 -18.02 -6.15
N TYR A 233 -12.66 -18.82 -7.02
CA TYR A 233 -12.60 -18.63 -8.46
C TYR A 233 -13.46 -19.67 -9.16
N THR A 234 -14.34 -19.21 -10.03
CA THR A 234 -15.09 -20.05 -10.95
C THR A 234 -14.52 -19.89 -12.34
N ILE A 235 -13.87 -20.92 -12.85
CA ILE A 235 -13.26 -20.92 -14.19
C ILE A 235 -14.33 -21.37 -15.17
N LEU A 236 -14.65 -20.48 -16.12
CA LEU A 236 -15.66 -20.70 -17.15
C LEU A 236 -15.06 -21.54 -18.26
N THR A 237 -15.30 -22.83 -18.21
CA THR A 237 -14.77 -23.74 -19.21
C THR A 237 -15.76 -23.96 -20.36
N SER A 238 -15.25 -24.28 -21.56
CA SER A 238 -16.13 -24.69 -22.67
C SER A 238 -16.71 -26.09 -22.52
N ARG A 239 -16.50 -26.75 -21.36
CA ARG A 239 -17.04 -28.07 -21.00
C ARG A 239 -18.37 -27.92 -20.26
N ASN A 240 -19.05 -29.03 -20.03
CA ASN A 240 -20.37 -29.05 -19.36
C ASN A 240 -20.31 -28.61 -17.89
N ASP A 241 -19.12 -28.64 -17.25
CA ASP A 241 -18.94 -28.23 -15.84
C ASP A 241 -17.85 -27.16 -15.73
N ASN A 242 -18.07 -26.18 -14.87
CA ASN A 242 -17.10 -25.16 -14.51
C ASN A 242 -16.16 -25.70 -13.42
N ASP A 243 -14.90 -25.29 -13.45
CA ASP A 243 -13.94 -25.65 -12.43
C ASP A 243 -13.96 -24.58 -11.32
N GLU A 244 -14.04 -25.00 -10.06
CA GLU A 244 -13.95 -24.10 -8.89
C GLU A 244 -12.61 -24.29 -8.19
N VAL A 245 -11.97 -23.16 -7.83
CA VAL A 245 -10.70 -23.16 -7.11
C VAL A 245 -10.73 -22.12 -5.99
N GLU A 246 -10.31 -22.54 -4.82
CA GLU A 246 -10.18 -21.68 -3.64
C GLU A 246 -8.75 -21.19 -3.48
N GLU A 247 -8.59 -19.96 -3.00
CA GLU A 247 -7.30 -19.35 -2.74
C GLU A 247 -7.28 -18.58 -1.43
N TRP A 248 -6.31 -18.89 -0.57
CA TRP A 248 -5.98 -18.11 0.60
C TRP A 248 -4.72 -17.27 0.34
N LYS A 249 -4.77 -15.98 0.64
CA LYS A 249 -3.62 -15.07 0.46
C LYS A 249 -3.40 -14.22 1.69
N LEU A 250 -2.12 -14.05 2.03
CA LEU A 250 -1.64 -13.17 3.09
C LEU A 250 -0.48 -12.33 2.55
N GLY A 251 -0.44 -11.07 2.88
CA GLY A 251 0.68 -10.23 2.48
C GLY A 251 0.68 -8.83 3.04
N PHE A 252 1.62 -8.05 2.53
CA PHE A 252 1.84 -6.66 2.90
C PHE A 252 1.51 -5.74 1.75
N SER A 253 1.02 -4.58 2.09
CA SER A 253 0.64 -3.56 1.13
C SER A 253 1.04 -2.18 1.62
N ILE A 254 1.26 -1.29 0.66
CA ILE A 254 1.54 0.12 0.88
C ILE A 254 0.42 0.96 0.29
N PHE A 255 0.19 2.13 0.84
CA PHE A 255 -0.84 3.06 0.37
C PHE A 255 -0.30 4.50 0.30
N PHE A 256 -0.96 5.29 -0.56
CA PHE A 256 -0.65 6.69 -0.82
C PHE A 256 -1.91 7.53 -0.97
#